data_2447e06f9e3f0bedd5f619336423394c
#
_entry.id   2447e06f9e3f0bedd5f619336423394c
#
_cell.length_a   1.000
_cell.length_b   1.000
_cell.length_c   1.000
_cell.angle_alpha   90.00
_cell.angle_beta   90.00
_cell.angle_gamma   90.00
#
_symmetry.space_group_name_H-M   'P 1'
#
loop_
_entity.id
_entity.type
_entity.pdbx_description
1 polymer ?
#
loop_
_entity_poly.entity_id
_entity_poly.type
_entity_poly.pdbx_seq_one_letter_code
_entity_poly.pdbx_strand_id
1 'polypeptide(L)'
;LGVNRPAENASLRFVRPGKVEEFKPAKNGYEVKNAELTRLVIEALGRLEGVSWVEVVNLSVSTTEPEVKTGEANGLGIKELIGRGVSHFAGSIENRQFNVGLAASRINGVLIPPGEEFSFVSSVGDISGFSGYKQAYVIKSGRTVLDDGGGVCQVSRLGNPRFLRV
;
A
#
# COMPACT_ATOMS: atom_id res chain seq x y z
N LEU A 1 19.00 -15.74 6.17
CA LEU A 1 18.49 -15.11 4.95
C LEU A 1 16.98 -14.94 5.11
N GLY A 2 16.46 -13.69 5.07
CA GLY A 2 15.04 -13.38 5.28
C GLY A 2 14.09 -13.75 4.13
N VAL A 3 14.39 -14.84 3.42
CA VAL A 3 13.60 -15.31 2.28
C VAL A 3 12.43 -16.19 2.72
N ASN A 4 12.65 -17.01 3.77
CA ASN A 4 11.59 -17.88 4.28
C ASN A 4 10.52 -17.03 4.96
N ARG A 5 9.29 -17.20 4.51
CA ARG A 5 8.10 -16.59 5.13
C ARG A 5 6.90 -17.52 4.97
N PRO A 6 6.02 -17.63 5.98
CA PRO A 6 4.78 -18.35 5.84
C PRO A 6 3.83 -17.66 4.84
N ALA A 7 2.86 -18.40 4.33
CA ALA A 7 1.75 -17.81 3.60
C ALA A 7 0.89 -16.98 4.55
N GLU A 8 0.40 -15.83 4.06
CA GLU A 8 -0.52 -14.96 4.79
C GLU A 8 -1.89 -15.00 4.10
N ASN A 9 -2.92 -15.35 4.85
CA ASN A 9 -4.30 -15.34 4.35
C ASN A 9 -4.79 -13.91 4.12
N ALA A 10 -5.61 -13.72 3.10
CA ALA A 10 -6.32 -12.47 2.92
C ALA A 10 -7.30 -12.24 4.07
N SER A 11 -7.45 -11.00 4.49
CA SER A 11 -8.46 -10.61 5.46
C SER A 11 -9.11 -9.28 5.09
N LEU A 12 -10.40 -9.16 5.40
CA LEU A 12 -11.18 -7.95 5.17
C LEU A 12 -12.05 -7.69 6.38
N ARG A 13 -11.97 -6.48 6.91
CA ARG A 13 -12.82 -6.03 8.02
C ARG A 13 -13.55 -4.75 7.64
N PHE A 14 -14.85 -4.73 7.90
CA PHE A 14 -15.70 -3.56 7.67
C PHE A 14 -15.90 -2.76 8.94
N VAL A 15 -15.82 -1.42 8.82
CA VAL A 15 -16.26 -0.48 9.87
C VAL A 15 -17.75 -0.24 9.75
N ARG A 16 -18.26 -0.12 8.53
CA ARG A 16 -19.65 0.12 8.17
C ARG A 16 -19.89 -0.30 6.72
N PRO A 17 -21.16 -0.43 6.27
CA PRO A 17 -21.45 -0.67 4.86
C PRO A 17 -20.72 0.31 3.94
N GLY A 18 -20.05 -0.18 2.92
CA GLY A 18 -19.27 0.60 1.96
C GLY A 18 -17.92 1.11 2.43
N LYS A 19 -17.51 0.83 3.68
CA LYS A 19 -16.18 1.21 4.18
C LYS A 19 -15.48 0.07 4.90
N VAL A 20 -14.30 -0.27 4.41
CA VAL A 20 -13.41 -1.28 4.98
C VAL A 20 -12.50 -0.65 6.03
N GLU A 21 -12.37 -1.28 7.19
CA GLU A 21 -11.42 -0.90 8.22
C GLU A 21 -10.01 -1.36 7.87
N GLU A 22 -9.91 -2.61 7.46
CA GLU A 22 -8.65 -3.25 7.14
C GLU A 22 -8.83 -4.18 5.94
N PHE A 23 -7.94 -4.07 4.99
CA PHE A 23 -7.80 -5.00 3.89
C PHE A 23 -6.34 -5.46 3.81
N LYS A 24 -6.13 -6.75 4.05
CA LYS A 24 -4.84 -7.41 3.86
C LYS A 24 -4.95 -8.37 2.69
N PRO A 25 -4.27 -8.12 1.57
CA PRO A 25 -4.22 -9.09 0.48
C PRO A 25 -3.46 -10.35 0.91
N ALA A 26 -3.85 -11.47 0.35
CA ALA A 26 -3.13 -12.73 0.52
C ALA A 26 -1.70 -12.60 0.01
N LYS A 27 -0.78 -13.32 0.66
CA LYS A 27 0.60 -13.42 0.20
C LYS A 27 1.07 -14.87 0.24
N ASN A 28 1.74 -15.29 -0.81
CA ASN A 28 2.35 -16.61 -0.85
C ASN A 28 3.47 -16.72 0.18
N GLY A 29 3.55 -17.90 0.79
CA GLY A 29 4.70 -18.31 1.57
C GLY A 29 5.84 -18.79 0.67
N TYR A 30 7.06 -18.65 1.14
CA TYR A 30 8.25 -19.15 0.47
C TYR A 30 9.16 -19.86 1.45
N GLU A 31 9.68 -21.01 1.03
CA GLU A 31 10.67 -21.78 1.78
C GLU A 31 11.83 -22.17 0.86
N VAL A 32 13.04 -21.87 1.30
CA VAL A 32 14.26 -22.20 0.55
C VAL A 32 14.51 -23.68 0.60
N LYS A 33 14.71 -24.30 -0.57
CA LYS A 33 15.11 -25.71 -0.68
C LYS A 33 16.58 -25.87 -0.33
N ASN A 34 16.88 -25.97 0.96
CA ASN A 34 18.25 -25.94 1.47
C ASN A 34 19.16 -27.00 0.86
N ALA A 35 18.69 -28.24 0.64
CA ALA A 35 19.48 -29.31 0.04
C ALA A 35 19.92 -28.97 -1.40
N GLU A 36 18.96 -28.42 -2.20
CA GLU A 36 19.24 -28.01 -3.57
C GLU A 36 20.17 -26.76 -3.59
N LEU A 37 19.94 -25.80 -2.71
CA LEU A 37 20.81 -24.63 -2.57
C LEU A 37 22.25 -25.06 -2.22
N THR A 38 22.43 -25.96 -1.24
CA THR A 38 23.75 -26.45 -0.85
C THR A 38 24.47 -27.10 -2.04
N ARG A 39 23.77 -27.93 -2.82
CA ARG A 39 24.35 -28.55 -4.03
C ARG A 39 24.78 -27.47 -5.04
N LEU A 40 23.92 -26.52 -5.33
CA LEU A 40 24.20 -25.44 -6.29
C LEU A 40 25.38 -24.56 -5.84
N VAL A 41 25.47 -24.27 -4.55
CA VAL A 41 26.60 -23.49 -4.00
C VAL A 41 27.91 -24.27 -4.15
N ILE A 42 27.91 -25.57 -3.84
CA ILE A 42 29.11 -26.42 -3.99
C ILE A 42 29.54 -26.48 -5.47
N GLU A 43 28.59 -26.64 -6.40
CA GLU A 43 28.89 -26.64 -7.82
C GLU A 43 29.43 -25.26 -8.31
N ALA A 44 28.87 -24.17 -7.80
CA ALA A 44 29.32 -22.81 -8.12
C ALA A 44 30.76 -22.59 -7.58
N LEU A 45 31.03 -23.01 -6.38
CA LEU A 45 32.39 -22.95 -5.79
C LEU A 45 33.43 -23.76 -6.59
N GLY A 46 33.02 -24.92 -7.11
CA GLY A 46 33.89 -25.74 -7.97
C GLY A 46 34.19 -25.11 -9.34
N ARG A 47 33.36 -24.17 -9.79
CA ARG A 47 33.59 -23.41 -11.03
C ARG A 47 34.41 -22.13 -10.86
N LEU A 48 34.69 -21.71 -9.61
CA LEU A 48 35.52 -20.56 -9.28
C LEU A 48 37.03 -20.88 -9.48
N GLU A 49 37.39 -21.34 -10.69
CA GLU A 49 38.78 -21.49 -11.09
C GLU A 49 39.19 -20.25 -11.92
N GLY A 50 40.14 -19.49 -11.39
CA GLY A 50 40.74 -18.35 -12.08
C GLY A 50 40.33 -16.98 -11.50
N VAL A 51 40.20 -15.98 -12.37
CA VAL A 51 40.13 -14.55 -12.01
C VAL A 51 38.69 -14.05 -11.67
N SER A 52 37.67 -14.89 -11.80
CA SER A 52 36.28 -14.48 -11.52
C SER A 52 35.93 -14.70 -10.04
N TRP A 53 35.68 -13.60 -9.35
CA TRP A 53 35.36 -13.62 -7.91
C TRP A 53 33.84 -13.59 -7.61
N VAL A 54 33.00 -13.62 -8.63
CA VAL A 54 31.54 -13.54 -8.50
C VAL A 54 30.88 -14.63 -9.32
N GLU A 55 30.11 -15.49 -8.67
CA GLU A 55 29.23 -16.49 -9.28
C GLU A 55 27.79 -16.27 -8.78
N VAL A 56 26.83 -16.30 -9.68
CA VAL A 56 25.43 -16.12 -9.34
C VAL A 56 24.74 -17.47 -9.22
N VAL A 57 24.23 -17.76 -8.02
CA VAL A 57 23.45 -18.96 -7.75
C VAL A 57 21.96 -18.58 -7.63
N ASN A 58 21.11 -19.13 -8.50
CA ASN A 58 19.68 -18.94 -8.43
C ASN A 58 19.10 -19.73 -7.25
N LEU A 59 18.34 -19.01 -6.41
CA LEU A 59 17.72 -19.58 -5.23
C LEU A 59 16.45 -20.37 -5.59
N SER A 60 16.49 -21.69 -5.40
CA SER A 60 15.30 -22.54 -5.54
C SER A 60 14.42 -22.43 -4.29
N VAL A 61 13.18 -22.01 -4.49
CA VAL A 61 12.19 -21.89 -3.42
C VAL A 61 10.96 -22.76 -3.69
N SER A 62 10.36 -23.31 -2.65
CA SER A 62 9.02 -23.85 -2.68
C SER A 62 8.03 -22.74 -2.32
N THR A 63 6.92 -22.67 -3.03
CA THR A 63 5.87 -21.69 -2.79
C THR A 63 4.68 -22.36 -2.13
N THR A 64 4.19 -21.82 -1.03
CA THR A 64 2.95 -22.24 -0.37
C THR A 64 1.88 -21.20 -0.62
N GLU A 65 0.77 -21.60 -1.23
CA GLU A 65 -0.37 -20.69 -1.40
C GLU A 65 -1.11 -20.50 -0.07
N PRO A 66 -1.71 -19.32 0.15
CA PRO A 66 -2.56 -19.06 1.31
C PRO A 66 -3.86 -19.86 1.18
N GLU A 67 -4.43 -20.28 2.30
CA GLU A 67 -5.72 -20.98 2.35
C GLU A 67 -6.88 -20.09 1.91
N VAL A 68 -6.82 -18.78 2.25
CA VAL A 68 -7.81 -17.78 1.85
C VAL A 68 -7.16 -16.82 0.87
N LYS A 69 -7.54 -16.91 -0.40
CA LYS A 69 -7.05 -16.01 -1.46
C LYS A 69 -7.72 -14.64 -1.37
N THR A 70 -7.06 -13.63 -1.93
CA THR A 70 -7.56 -12.24 -1.88
C THR A 70 -8.98 -12.08 -2.40
N GLY A 71 -9.33 -12.77 -3.50
CA GLY A 71 -10.69 -12.71 -4.07
C GLY A 71 -11.77 -13.45 -3.26
N GLU A 72 -11.37 -14.38 -2.40
CA GLU A 72 -12.28 -15.20 -1.59
C GLU A 72 -12.61 -14.56 -0.25
N ALA A 73 -11.72 -13.68 0.25
CA ALA A 73 -11.86 -13.07 1.57
C ALA A 73 -13.10 -12.17 1.72
N ASN A 74 -13.75 -11.78 0.64
CA ASN A 74 -14.70 -10.66 0.73
C ASN A 74 -15.97 -10.77 -0.11
N GLY A 75 -16.18 -11.72 -0.94
CA GLY A 75 -17.37 -11.74 -1.82
C GLY A 75 -17.60 -10.46 -2.66
N LEU A 76 -16.67 -9.50 -2.65
CA LEU A 76 -16.76 -8.20 -3.33
C LEU A 76 -16.02 -8.20 -4.69
N GLY A 77 -15.35 -9.30 -5.02
CA GLY A 77 -14.61 -9.43 -6.26
C GLY A 77 -13.25 -8.72 -6.28
N ILE A 78 -12.76 -8.19 -5.17
CA ILE A 78 -11.42 -7.60 -5.09
C ILE A 78 -10.37 -8.70 -5.24
N LYS A 79 -9.55 -8.64 -6.30
CA LYS A 79 -8.60 -9.70 -6.64
C LYS A 79 -7.14 -9.30 -6.42
N GLU A 80 -6.81 -8.06 -6.69
CA GLU A 80 -5.41 -7.61 -6.73
C GLU A 80 -5.23 -6.14 -6.38
N LEU A 81 -4.00 -5.76 -6.06
CA LEU A 81 -3.59 -4.37 -5.93
C LEU A 81 -3.25 -3.82 -7.31
N ILE A 82 -4.06 -2.90 -7.83
CA ILE A 82 -3.87 -2.31 -9.16
C ILE A 82 -2.91 -1.11 -9.19
N GLY A 83 -2.61 -0.53 -8.04
CA GLY A 83 -1.66 0.58 -7.97
C GLY A 83 -1.27 0.94 -6.55
N ARG A 84 -0.10 1.56 -6.41
CA ARG A 84 0.42 2.08 -5.14
C ARG A 84 1.03 3.45 -5.37
N GLY A 85 0.45 4.47 -4.73
CA GLY A 85 1.04 5.81 -4.68
C GLY A 85 1.75 6.03 -3.35
N VAL A 86 2.89 6.70 -3.37
CA VAL A 86 3.65 7.07 -2.16
C VAL A 86 3.99 8.56 -2.25
N SER A 87 3.81 9.29 -1.16
CA SER A 87 4.29 10.64 -1.04
C SER A 87 4.93 10.88 0.33
N HIS A 88 5.88 11.79 0.36
CA HIS A 88 6.62 12.15 1.56
C HIS A 88 6.25 13.57 1.98
N PHE A 89 6.01 13.77 3.27
CA PHE A 89 5.70 15.08 3.86
C PHE A 89 6.48 15.32 5.16
N ALA A 90 7.57 14.58 5.35
CA ALA A 90 8.54 14.83 6.42
C ALA A 90 9.08 16.26 6.32
N GLY A 91 9.29 16.89 7.46
CA GLY A 91 9.69 18.31 7.53
C GLY A 91 8.56 19.33 7.35
N SER A 92 7.33 18.88 7.07
CA SER A 92 6.16 19.76 7.12
C SER A 92 5.83 20.17 8.55
N ILE A 93 5.20 21.34 8.73
CA ILE A 93 4.68 21.76 10.04
C ILE A 93 3.67 20.74 10.59
N GLU A 94 3.57 20.61 11.89
CA GLU A 94 2.77 19.60 12.58
C GLU A 94 1.30 19.61 12.14
N ASN A 95 0.68 20.79 12.05
CA ASN A 95 -0.70 20.92 11.61
C ASN A 95 -0.94 20.38 10.19
N ARG A 96 0.04 20.55 9.28
CA ARG A 96 -0.05 20.01 7.93
C ARG A 96 0.07 18.49 7.94
N GLN A 97 0.98 17.93 8.75
CA GLN A 97 1.11 16.47 8.91
C GLN A 97 -0.19 15.88 9.45
N PHE A 98 -0.79 16.52 10.47
CA PHE A 98 -2.07 16.12 11.02
C PHE A 98 -3.18 16.14 9.97
N ASN A 99 -3.31 17.21 9.18
CA ASN A 99 -4.33 17.34 8.13
C ASN A 99 -4.20 16.27 7.04
N VAL A 100 -2.96 15.96 6.62
CA VAL A 100 -2.69 14.88 5.67
C VAL A 100 -3.15 13.54 6.23
N GLY A 101 -2.82 13.24 7.48
CA GLY A 101 -3.25 12.03 8.18
C GLY A 101 -4.77 11.93 8.30
N LEU A 102 -5.44 13.04 8.70
CA LEU A 102 -6.89 13.10 8.82
C LEU A 102 -7.58 12.87 7.46
N ALA A 103 -7.16 13.56 6.40
CA ALA A 103 -7.73 13.37 5.07
C ALA A 103 -7.51 11.94 4.55
N ALA A 104 -6.31 11.39 4.74
CA ALA A 104 -6.02 10.01 4.38
C ALA A 104 -6.92 9.01 5.13
N SER A 105 -7.16 9.21 6.42
CA SER A 105 -8.04 8.33 7.21
C SER A 105 -9.49 8.37 6.75
N ARG A 106 -9.96 9.49 6.20
CA ARG A 106 -11.33 9.63 5.70
C ARG A 106 -11.57 8.87 4.41
N ILE A 107 -10.55 8.76 3.54
CA ILE A 107 -10.65 8.01 2.28
C ILE A 107 -10.18 6.55 2.43
N ASN A 108 -9.48 6.23 3.50
CA ASN A 108 -8.98 4.88 3.71
C ASN A 108 -10.13 3.89 3.82
N GLY A 109 -10.07 2.82 3.04
CA GLY A 109 -11.05 1.73 3.05
C GLY A 109 -12.35 2.04 2.32
N VAL A 110 -12.47 3.15 1.58
CA VAL A 110 -13.64 3.43 0.75
C VAL A 110 -13.69 2.42 -0.40
N LEU A 111 -14.83 1.74 -0.54
CA LEU A 111 -15.11 0.84 -1.65
C LEU A 111 -15.86 1.59 -2.75
N ILE A 112 -15.43 1.38 -3.98
CA ILE A 112 -16.04 1.96 -5.17
C ILE A 112 -16.64 0.80 -5.99
N PRO A 113 -17.98 0.68 -6.06
CA PRO A 113 -18.62 -0.34 -6.86
C PRO A 113 -18.24 -0.23 -8.35
N PRO A 114 -18.30 -1.34 -9.11
CA PRO A 114 -18.07 -1.30 -10.55
C PRO A 114 -19.02 -0.30 -11.24
N GLY A 115 -18.47 0.57 -12.09
CA GLY A 115 -19.22 1.59 -12.80
C GLY A 115 -19.48 2.90 -12.03
N GLU A 116 -19.15 2.95 -10.76
CA GLU A 116 -19.29 4.16 -9.93
C GLU A 116 -18.05 5.04 -10.00
N GLU A 117 -18.25 6.35 -9.71
CA GLU A 117 -17.17 7.33 -9.63
C GLU A 117 -16.75 7.58 -8.18
N PHE A 118 -15.44 7.65 -7.96
CA PHE A 118 -14.87 8.09 -6.69
C PHE A 118 -14.86 9.62 -6.60
N SER A 119 -15.62 10.18 -5.67
CA SER A 119 -15.53 11.59 -5.34
C SER A 119 -14.64 11.80 -4.10
N PHE A 120 -13.47 12.37 -4.32
CA PHE A 120 -12.56 12.74 -3.23
C PHE A 120 -13.22 13.71 -2.26
N VAL A 121 -13.88 14.75 -2.79
CA VAL A 121 -14.53 15.77 -1.98
C VAL A 121 -15.64 15.19 -1.11
N SER A 122 -16.48 14.32 -1.68
CA SER A 122 -17.54 13.64 -0.93
C SER A 122 -16.97 12.71 0.15
N SER A 123 -15.86 12.04 -0.13
CA SER A 123 -15.22 11.10 0.81
C SER A 123 -14.50 11.82 1.95
N VAL A 124 -13.83 12.91 1.66
CA VAL A 124 -13.12 13.73 2.67
C VAL A 124 -14.11 14.58 3.47
N GLY A 125 -15.22 15.01 2.84
CA GLY A 125 -16.22 15.87 3.45
C GLY A 125 -15.75 17.31 3.66
N ASP A 126 -16.39 18.01 4.59
CA ASP A 126 -16.02 19.38 4.93
C ASP A 126 -14.58 19.51 5.43
N ILE A 127 -13.88 20.53 4.94
CA ILE A 127 -12.50 20.83 5.30
C ILE A 127 -12.48 22.17 6.06
N SER A 128 -12.78 22.10 7.34
CA SER A 128 -12.82 23.25 8.24
C SER A 128 -12.33 22.88 9.64
N GLY A 129 -12.10 23.85 10.48
CA GLY A 129 -11.81 23.64 11.89
C GLY A 129 -12.93 22.87 12.62
N PHE A 130 -14.20 23.04 12.22
CA PHE A 130 -15.34 22.31 12.78
C PHE A 130 -15.31 20.83 12.47
N SER A 131 -14.76 20.46 11.32
CA SER A 131 -14.59 19.06 10.91
C SER A 131 -13.26 18.45 11.37
N GLY A 132 -12.49 19.19 12.18
CA GLY A 132 -11.27 18.73 12.83
C GLY A 132 -9.98 19.06 12.10
N TYR A 133 -10.02 19.81 10.99
CA TYR A 133 -8.81 20.26 10.32
C TYR A 133 -8.16 21.43 11.08
N LYS A 134 -6.84 21.48 11.03
CA LYS A 134 -6.02 22.53 11.64
C LYS A 134 -5.58 23.52 10.58
N GLN A 135 -5.30 24.75 11.02
CA GLN A 135 -4.74 25.78 10.15
C GLN A 135 -3.33 25.43 9.71
N ALA A 136 -3.08 25.46 8.42
CA ALA A 136 -1.79 25.27 7.79
C ALA A 136 -1.75 26.08 6.49
N TYR A 137 -0.56 26.18 5.89
CA TYR A 137 -0.42 26.96 4.66
C TYR A 137 -1.18 26.30 3.48
N VAL A 138 -2.00 27.13 2.82
CA VAL A 138 -2.72 26.80 1.58
C VAL A 138 -2.41 27.86 0.52
N ILE A 139 -2.65 27.49 -0.75
CA ILE A 139 -2.55 28.42 -1.88
C ILE A 139 -3.97 28.87 -2.26
N LYS A 140 -4.30 30.13 -2.03
CA LYS A 140 -5.55 30.76 -2.46
C LYS A 140 -5.25 31.93 -3.41
N SER A 141 -5.82 31.90 -4.60
CA SER A 141 -5.64 32.98 -5.62
C SER A 141 -4.16 33.31 -5.85
N GLY A 142 -3.31 32.29 -5.93
CA GLY A 142 -1.86 32.45 -6.18
C GLY A 142 -1.04 32.96 -4.97
N ARG A 143 -1.65 33.09 -3.80
CA ARG A 143 -0.97 33.51 -2.56
C ARG A 143 -0.96 32.40 -1.52
N THR A 144 0.12 32.31 -0.78
CA THR A 144 0.22 31.42 0.37
C THR A 144 -0.40 32.11 1.59
N VAL A 145 -1.45 31.52 2.13
CA VAL A 145 -2.18 32.01 3.31
C VAL A 145 -2.35 30.89 4.34
N LEU A 146 -2.56 31.26 5.59
CA LEU A 146 -2.89 30.33 6.66
C LEU A 146 -4.41 30.08 6.63
N ASP A 147 -4.82 28.82 6.46
CA ASP A 147 -6.22 28.44 6.40
C ASP A 147 -6.42 26.97 6.78
N ASP A 148 -7.66 26.54 6.99
CA ASP A 148 -7.96 25.19 7.41
C ASP A 148 -7.62 24.15 6.31
N GLY A 149 -7.12 22.99 6.72
CA GLY A 149 -6.92 21.85 5.83
C GLY A 149 -5.68 21.92 4.93
N GLY A 150 -4.73 22.83 5.20
CA GLY A 150 -3.48 22.85 4.45
C GLY A 150 -2.81 21.48 4.43
N GLY A 151 -2.51 20.96 3.24
CA GLY A 151 -1.95 19.62 3.01
C GLY A 151 -2.90 18.61 2.35
N VAL A 152 -4.21 18.82 2.37
CA VAL A 152 -5.22 17.89 1.84
C VAL A 152 -5.02 17.59 0.35
N CYS A 153 -4.58 18.57 -0.45
CA CYS A 153 -4.27 18.35 -1.87
C CYS A 153 -3.18 17.28 -2.12
N GLN A 154 -2.30 17.05 -1.14
CA GLN A 154 -1.31 15.98 -1.26
C GLN A 154 -1.97 14.60 -1.24
N VAL A 155 -3.03 14.45 -0.45
CA VAL A 155 -3.81 13.20 -0.38
C VAL A 155 -4.62 13.01 -1.65
N SER A 156 -5.24 14.05 -2.21
CA SER A 156 -6.01 13.96 -3.45
C SER A 156 -5.15 13.51 -4.65
N ARG A 157 -3.88 13.90 -4.68
CA ARG A 157 -2.93 13.46 -5.74
C ARG A 157 -2.61 11.98 -5.65
N LEU A 158 -2.63 11.39 -4.45
CA LEU A 158 -2.44 9.95 -4.23
C LEU A 158 -3.70 9.14 -4.56
N GLY A 159 -4.87 9.72 -4.27
CA GLY A 159 -6.18 9.14 -4.55
C GLY A 159 -6.70 9.40 -5.98
N ASN A 160 -5.84 9.76 -6.95
CA ASN A 160 -6.28 9.94 -8.33
C ASN A 160 -6.90 8.63 -8.85
N PRO A 161 -8.14 8.65 -9.38
CA PRO A 161 -8.93 7.45 -9.71
C PRO A 161 -8.33 6.50 -10.74
N ARG A 162 -7.22 6.85 -11.36
CA ARG A 162 -6.45 5.91 -12.19
C ARG A 162 -5.88 4.71 -11.41
N PHE A 163 -5.86 4.79 -10.07
CA PHE A 163 -5.27 3.79 -9.18
C PHE A 163 -6.29 3.00 -8.35
N LEU A 164 -7.58 3.32 -8.44
CA LEU A 164 -8.65 2.71 -7.67
C LEU A 164 -9.77 2.14 -8.58
N ARG A 165 -9.42 1.50 -9.69
CA ARG A 165 -10.40 0.70 -10.42
C ARG A 165 -10.48 -0.69 -9.79
N VAL A 166 -11.62 -0.99 -9.24
CA VAL A 166 -12.05 -2.36 -8.92
C VAL A 166 -12.55 -3.03 -10.20
#